data_99cf9092122ca61798e895122ed043de
#
_entry.id   99cf9092122ca61798e895122ed043de
#
_cell.length_a   1.000
_cell.length_b   1.000
_cell.length_c   1.000
_cell.angle_alpha   90.00
_cell.angle_beta   90.00
_cell.angle_gamma   90.00
#
_symmetry.space_group_name_H-M   'P 1'
#
loop_
_entity.id
_entity.type
_entity.pdbx_description
1 polymer ?
#
loop_
_entity_poly.entity_id
_entity_poly.type
_entity_poly.pdbx_seq_one_letter_code
_entity_poly.pdbx_strand_id
1 'polypeptide(L)'
;MGEKKYLQEFECDWIANIEGAIYGEEIAKIEDKNQIARVPYDPTLPVSTAWDLGVADHSSIIFFQQKGTAIQIIDYHEERGHGLPHYIQMLEEKPYIYKDHFAPHDIDVQEFGNGKTRREIAYQLGIRFKVVPKLPVEEGIHAVTMLLSRCWIDTDHCKNLIDALRHYHRKYIDKNRMFRSKPVHDWSSHACDAMRYLAVGLQEINTRQTAPQSIADNSYRII
;
A
#
# COMPACT_ATOMS: atom_id res chain seq x y z
N MET A 1 27.52 16.98 13.82
CA MET A 1 26.76 16.48 12.65
C MET A 1 26.80 14.96 12.73
N GLY A 2 25.65 14.25 12.64
CA GLY A 2 25.65 12.77 12.70
C GLY A 2 26.20 12.18 11.40
N GLU A 3 26.84 11.02 11.47
CA GLU A 3 27.44 10.32 10.32
C GLU A 3 26.47 10.14 9.14
N LYS A 4 25.21 9.76 9.41
CA LYS A 4 24.15 9.62 8.40
C LYS A 4 23.85 10.95 7.66
N LYS A 5 23.88 12.09 8.35
CA LYS A 5 23.65 13.40 7.76
C LYS A 5 24.84 13.86 6.95
N TYR A 6 26.07 13.49 7.36
CA TYR A 6 27.29 13.72 6.59
C TYR A 6 27.28 12.99 5.25
N LEU A 7 26.98 11.68 5.26
CA LEU A 7 26.86 10.87 4.04
C LEU A 7 25.81 11.45 3.08
N GLN A 8 24.66 11.86 3.61
CA GLN A 8 23.58 12.44 2.80
C GLN A 8 23.93 13.80 2.18
N GLU A 9 24.61 14.68 2.92
CA GLU A 9 24.91 16.05 2.47
C GLU A 9 26.22 16.17 1.66
N PHE A 10 27.23 15.35 1.95
CA PHE A 10 28.56 15.50 1.39
C PHE A 10 29.01 14.41 0.43
N GLU A 11 28.52 13.20 0.58
CA GLU A 11 28.88 12.08 -0.29
C GLU A 11 27.81 11.79 -1.34
N CYS A 12 26.71 12.57 -1.37
CA CYS A 12 25.56 12.34 -2.25
C CYS A 12 25.06 10.90 -2.20
N ASP A 13 25.18 10.26 -1.04
CA ASP A 13 24.73 8.90 -0.84
C ASP A 13 23.20 8.90 -0.70
N TRP A 14 22.53 8.62 -1.81
CA TRP A 14 21.07 8.47 -1.86
C TRP A 14 20.57 7.28 -1.02
N ILE A 15 21.49 6.44 -0.54
CA ILE A 15 21.21 5.28 0.32
C ILE A 15 21.24 5.69 1.81
N ALA A 16 21.77 6.88 2.15
CA ALA A 16 21.76 7.35 3.53
C ALA A 16 20.32 7.50 4.03
N ASN A 17 19.96 6.68 5.00
CA ASN A 17 18.62 6.71 5.61
C ASN A 17 18.34 8.11 6.14
N ILE A 18 17.23 8.70 5.69
CA ILE A 18 16.72 9.96 6.21
C ILE A 18 16.54 9.84 7.73
N GLU A 19 16.97 10.86 8.46
CA GLU A 19 16.79 10.90 9.91
C GLU A 19 15.29 10.81 10.25
N GLY A 20 14.91 9.77 11.00
CA GLY A 20 13.51 9.49 11.31
C GLY A 20 12.74 8.71 10.23
N ALA A 21 13.44 8.19 9.21
CA ALA A 21 12.81 7.30 8.23
C ALA A 21 12.11 6.12 8.92
N ILE A 22 10.87 5.85 8.51
CA ILE A 22 10.02 4.85 9.14
C ILE A 22 10.37 3.44 8.65
N TYR A 23 10.62 3.28 7.35
CA TYR A 23 10.92 1.99 6.73
C TYR A 23 12.38 1.84 6.29
N GLY A 24 13.25 2.78 6.69
CA GLY A 24 14.63 2.82 6.19
C GLY A 24 15.43 1.54 6.45
N GLU A 25 15.28 0.93 7.64
CA GLU A 25 15.96 -0.33 7.97
C GLU A 25 15.41 -1.51 7.17
N GLU A 26 14.09 -1.58 6.98
CA GLU A 26 13.42 -2.65 6.24
C GLU A 26 13.76 -2.59 4.75
N ILE A 27 13.79 -1.38 4.20
CA ILE A 27 14.20 -1.18 2.80
C ILE A 27 15.65 -1.59 2.60
N ALA A 28 16.57 -1.18 3.47
CA ALA A 28 17.96 -1.61 3.40
C ALA A 28 18.09 -3.15 3.46
N LYS A 29 17.34 -3.82 4.34
CA LYS A 29 17.35 -5.29 4.45
C LYS A 29 16.89 -6.00 3.18
N ILE A 30 15.87 -5.47 2.48
CA ILE A 30 15.38 -6.08 1.24
C ILE A 30 16.27 -5.74 0.05
N GLU A 31 16.96 -4.60 0.07
CA GLU A 31 18.01 -4.25 -0.90
C GLU A 31 19.20 -5.20 -0.79
N ASP A 32 19.72 -5.42 0.40
CA ASP A 32 20.81 -6.37 0.66
C ASP A 32 20.49 -7.80 0.19
N LYS A 33 19.19 -8.17 0.22
CA LYS A 33 18.71 -9.48 -0.26
C LYS A 33 18.39 -9.48 -1.76
N ASN A 34 18.66 -8.40 -2.48
CA ASN A 34 18.28 -8.22 -3.89
C ASN A 34 16.77 -8.44 -4.16
N GLN A 35 15.93 -8.08 -3.22
CA GLN A 35 14.47 -8.14 -3.37
C GLN A 35 13.88 -6.89 -4.06
N ILE A 36 14.67 -5.81 -4.17
CA ILE A 36 14.42 -4.68 -5.06
C ILE A 36 15.18 -4.97 -6.36
N ALA A 37 14.48 -5.50 -7.35
CA ALA A 37 15.06 -6.01 -8.58
C ALA A 37 13.99 -5.99 -9.69
N ARG A 38 14.32 -6.48 -10.88
CA ARG A 38 13.32 -6.66 -11.92
C ARG A 38 12.36 -7.78 -11.56
N VAL A 39 11.07 -7.46 -11.40
CA VAL A 39 9.98 -8.37 -11.03
C VAL A 39 8.89 -8.32 -12.12
N PRO A 40 9.02 -9.14 -13.17
CA PRO A 40 8.07 -9.10 -14.30
C PRO A 40 6.71 -9.66 -13.88
N TYR A 41 5.66 -9.17 -14.55
CA TYR A 41 4.32 -9.75 -14.46
C TYR A 41 4.32 -11.23 -14.86
N ASP A 42 3.72 -12.07 -14.00
CA ASP A 42 3.51 -13.49 -14.27
C ASP A 42 2.04 -13.72 -14.70
N PRO A 43 1.75 -14.01 -15.98
CA PRO A 43 0.37 -14.15 -16.45
C PRO A 43 -0.38 -15.36 -15.86
N THR A 44 0.30 -16.24 -15.16
CA THR A 44 -0.32 -17.39 -14.46
C THR A 44 -0.88 -17.02 -13.09
N LEU A 45 -0.53 -15.85 -12.56
CA LEU A 45 -0.98 -15.34 -11.27
C LEU A 45 -1.88 -14.12 -11.44
N PRO A 46 -3.00 -14.04 -10.72
CA PRO A 46 -3.82 -12.84 -10.77
C PRO A 46 -3.14 -11.66 -10.07
N VAL A 47 -3.44 -10.45 -10.55
CA VAL A 47 -2.99 -9.19 -9.99
C VAL A 47 -4.04 -8.69 -9.00
N SER A 48 -3.61 -8.26 -7.83
CA SER A 48 -4.43 -7.49 -6.91
C SER A 48 -3.91 -6.05 -6.82
N THR A 49 -4.76 -5.12 -6.42
CA THR A 49 -4.39 -3.71 -6.28
C THR A 49 -4.69 -3.18 -4.88
N ALA A 50 -3.90 -2.22 -4.43
CA ALA A 50 -4.16 -1.46 -3.22
C ALA A 50 -4.12 0.03 -3.53
N TRP A 51 -5.14 0.76 -3.07
CA TRP A 51 -5.43 2.12 -3.47
C TRP A 51 -5.39 3.08 -2.29
N ASP A 52 -4.73 4.21 -2.48
CA ASP A 52 -4.96 5.43 -1.71
C ASP A 52 -5.61 6.46 -2.64
N LEU A 53 -6.86 6.84 -2.35
CA LEU A 53 -7.70 7.66 -3.23
C LEU A 53 -7.77 9.10 -2.71
N GLY A 54 -6.89 9.96 -3.19
CA GLY A 54 -6.98 11.42 -3.01
C GLY A 54 -8.03 12.06 -3.93
N VAL A 55 -8.79 13.03 -3.44
CA VAL A 55 -9.77 13.80 -4.28
C VAL A 55 -9.13 15.04 -4.88
N ALA A 56 -8.43 15.79 -4.07
CA ALA A 56 -7.67 16.98 -4.46
C ALA A 56 -6.16 16.73 -4.46
N ASP A 57 -5.76 15.56 -4.03
CA ASP A 57 -4.40 15.10 -3.84
C ASP A 57 -4.08 13.95 -4.79
N HIS A 58 -2.87 13.40 -4.69
CA HIS A 58 -2.49 12.24 -5.49
C HIS A 58 -3.30 11.01 -5.11
N SER A 59 -3.72 10.26 -6.12
CA SER A 59 -4.16 8.87 -5.95
C SER A 59 -3.01 7.94 -6.24
N SER A 60 -2.80 6.96 -5.38
CA SER A 60 -1.71 5.98 -5.50
C SER A 60 -2.28 4.58 -5.61
N ILE A 61 -1.81 3.80 -6.59
CA ILE A 61 -2.27 2.44 -6.86
C ILE A 61 -1.06 1.52 -6.95
N ILE A 62 -1.00 0.54 -6.08
CA ILE A 62 0.01 -0.53 -6.09
C ILE A 62 -0.58 -1.75 -6.76
N PHE A 63 0.13 -2.35 -7.71
CA PHE A 63 -0.23 -3.61 -8.37
C PHE A 63 0.70 -4.71 -7.88
N PHE A 64 0.12 -5.80 -7.42
CA PHE A 64 0.91 -6.89 -6.87
C PHE A 64 0.35 -8.26 -7.18
N GLN A 65 1.22 -9.26 -7.19
CA GLN A 65 0.90 -10.67 -7.31
C GLN A 65 1.36 -11.41 -6.06
N GLN A 66 0.62 -12.44 -5.67
CA GLN A 66 1.00 -13.30 -4.55
C GLN A 66 1.50 -14.63 -5.08
N LYS A 67 2.77 -14.96 -4.77
CA LYS A 67 3.41 -16.24 -5.13
C LYS A 67 3.82 -16.98 -3.86
N GLY A 68 2.96 -17.89 -3.41
CA GLY A 68 3.13 -18.52 -2.09
C GLY A 68 3.04 -17.48 -0.97
N THR A 69 4.11 -17.32 -0.19
CA THR A 69 4.20 -16.31 0.87
C THR A 69 4.81 -14.98 0.38
N ALA A 70 5.43 -14.96 -0.79
CA ALA A 70 6.05 -13.77 -1.36
C ALA A 70 4.99 -12.85 -2.00
N ILE A 71 5.19 -11.56 -1.84
CA ILE A 71 4.39 -10.50 -2.47
C ILE A 71 5.28 -9.82 -3.53
N GLN A 72 4.89 -9.95 -4.78
CA GLN A 72 5.58 -9.36 -5.92
C GLN A 72 4.87 -8.06 -6.31
N ILE A 73 5.43 -6.92 -5.97
CA ILE A 73 4.94 -5.59 -6.38
C ILE A 73 5.51 -5.34 -7.77
N ILE A 74 4.65 -5.44 -8.78
CA ILE A 74 5.03 -5.46 -10.20
C ILE A 74 4.85 -4.12 -10.89
N ASP A 75 4.02 -3.23 -10.33
CA ASP A 75 3.73 -1.94 -10.94
C ASP A 75 3.21 -0.95 -9.88
N TYR A 76 3.39 0.33 -10.14
CA TYR A 76 2.92 1.43 -9.31
C TYR A 76 2.45 2.59 -10.18
N HIS A 77 1.29 3.13 -9.87
CA HIS A 77 0.74 4.31 -10.53
C HIS A 77 0.41 5.38 -9.51
N GLU A 78 0.80 6.61 -9.80
CA GLU A 78 0.51 7.78 -8.99
C GLU A 78 0.15 8.95 -9.90
N GLU A 79 -1.01 9.54 -9.66
CA GLU A 79 -1.52 10.66 -10.44
C GLU A 79 -2.48 11.51 -9.61
N ARG A 80 -2.71 12.77 -10.02
CA ARG A 80 -3.65 13.69 -9.36
C ARG A 80 -4.62 14.30 -10.35
N GLY A 81 -5.76 14.77 -9.83
CA GLY A 81 -6.71 15.57 -10.62
C GLY A 81 -7.68 14.77 -11.45
N HIS A 82 -7.72 13.45 -11.27
CA HIS A 82 -8.63 12.57 -11.98
C HIS A 82 -9.65 11.91 -11.04
N GLY A 83 -10.82 11.62 -11.57
CA GLY A 83 -11.86 10.87 -10.88
C GLY A 83 -11.67 9.36 -11.05
N LEU A 84 -12.41 8.59 -10.25
CA LEU A 84 -12.37 7.12 -10.25
C LEU A 84 -12.55 6.47 -11.64
N PRO A 85 -13.43 6.98 -12.55
CA PRO A 85 -13.57 6.40 -13.89
C PRO A 85 -12.27 6.39 -14.70
N HIS A 86 -11.43 7.43 -14.59
CA HIS A 86 -10.15 7.51 -15.27
C HIS A 86 -9.21 6.36 -14.83
N TYR A 87 -9.09 6.16 -13.52
CA TYR A 87 -8.23 5.09 -12.99
C TYR A 87 -8.75 3.69 -13.36
N ILE A 88 -10.07 3.51 -13.40
CA ILE A 88 -10.66 2.23 -13.83
C ILE A 88 -10.36 1.96 -15.31
N GLN A 89 -10.48 2.96 -16.18
CA GLN A 89 -10.10 2.84 -17.57
C GLN A 89 -8.59 2.48 -17.70
N MET A 90 -7.72 3.13 -16.94
CA MET A 90 -6.29 2.81 -16.92
C MET A 90 -6.02 1.36 -16.52
N LEU A 91 -6.80 0.80 -15.55
CA LEU A 91 -6.70 -0.62 -15.22
C LEU A 91 -7.09 -1.53 -16.38
N GLU A 92 -8.15 -1.18 -17.12
CA GLU A 92 -8.63 -1.96 -18.27
C GLU A 92 -7.62 -1.99 -19.42
N GLU A 93 -6.81 -0.93 -19.56
CA GLU A 93 -5.76 -0.84 -20.59
C GLU A 93 -4.53 -1.71 -20.26
N LYS A 94 -4.36 -2.16 -19.01
CA LYS A 94 -3.25 -3.02 -18.61
C LYS A 94 -3.52 -4.50 -18.95
N PRO A 95 -2.49 -5.29 -19.25
CA PRO A 95 -2.64 -6.70 -19.64
C PRO A 95 -2.88 -7.63 -18.43
N TYR A 96 -3.44 -7.11 -17.34
CA TYR A 96 -3.55 -7.82 -16.07
C TYR A 96 -4.89 -8.53 -15.88
N ILE A 97 -4.87 -9.72 -15.30
CA ILE A 97 -6.07 -10.41 -14.82
C ILE A 97 -6.24 -10.06 -13.35
N TYR A 98 -7.25 -9.27 -13.04
CA TYR A 98 -7.46 -8.77 -11.68
C TYR A 98 -8.22 -9.74 -10.78
N LYS A 99 -7.87 -9.73 -9.47
CA LYS A 99 -8.54 -10.52 -8.43
C LYS A 99 -9.18 -9.63 -7.37
N ASP A 100 -8.36 -8.96 -6.58
CA ASP A 100 -8.80 -8.18 -5.42
C ASP A 100 -8.36 -6.71 -5.55
N HIS A 101 -9.23 -5.80 -5.14
CA HIS A 101 -8.94 -4.38 -5.08
C HIS A 101 -9.15 -3.89 -3.64
N PHE A 102 -8.08 -3.53 -2.95
CA PHE A 102 -8.13 -3.00 -1.59
C PHE A 102 -8.27 -1.48 -1.62
N ALA A 103 -9.22 -0.95 -0.87
CA ALA A 103 -9.42 0.48 -0.75
C ALA A 103 -9.62 0.89 0.72
N PRO A 104 -9.27 2.15 1.07
CA PRO A 104 -9.48 2.68 2.40
C PRO A 104 -10.98 2.76 2.75
N HIS A 105 -11.28 2.86 4.04
CA HIS A 105 -12.65 2.94 4.57
C HIS A 105 -13.41 4.19 4.09
N ASP A 106 -12.74 5.26 3.70
CA ASP A 106 -13.34 6.50 3.18
C ASP A 106 -13.85 6.38 1.75
N ILE A 107 -13.67 5.23 1.09
CA ILE A 107 -14.29 4.95 -0.20
C ILE A 107 -15.84 4.94 -0.11
N ASP A 108 -16.40 4.75 1.09
CA ASP A 108 -17.83 4.81 1.37
C ASP A 108 -18.35 6.25 1.59
N VAL A 109 -17.49 7.28 1.48
CA VAL A 109 -17.91 8.68 1.52
C VAL A 109 -18.64 9.06 0.24
N GLN A 110 -19.79 9.74 0.39
CA GLN A 110 -20.57 10.22 -0.74
C GLN A 110 -19.86 11.38 -1.46
N GLU A 111 -19.85 11.34 -2.78
CA GLU A 111 -19.34 12.44 -3.59
C GLU A 111 -20.39 13.57 -3.71
N PHE A 112 -19.91 14.81 -3.57
CA PHE A 112 -20.74 15.98 -3.82
C PHE A 112 -21.21 15.99 -5.28
N GLY A 113 -22.51 16.00 -5.48
CA GLY A 113 -23.14 16.21 -6.78
C GLY A 113 -23.92 15.02 -7.34
N ASN A 114 -23.60 13.77 -7.01
CA ASN A 114 -24.33 12.59 -7.49
C ASN A 114 -24.97 11.73 -6.39
N GLY A 115 -24.67 12.04 -5.11
CA GLY A 115 -25.23 11.32 -3.97
C GLY A 115 -24.76 9.86 -3.82
N LYS A 116 -23.84 9.40 -4.69
CA LYS A 116 -23.27 8.04 -4.64
C LYS A 116 -21.95 8.03 -3.93
N THR A 117 -21.63 6.89 -3.29
CA THR A 117 -20.29 6.65 -2.77
C THR A 117 -19.34 6.28 -3.90
N ARG A 118 -18.04 6.49 -3.71
CA ARG A 118 -17.03 6.03 -4.66
C ARG A 118 -17.09 4.52 -4.86
N ARG A 119 -17.42 3.77 -3.83
CA ARG A 119 -17.61 2.32 -3.89
C ARG A 119 -18.76 1.93 -4.82
N GLU A 120 -19.89 2.65 -4.77
CA GLU A 120 -21.02 2.42 -5.67
C GLU A 120 -20.67 2.77 -7.12
N ILE A 121 -19.92 3.86 -7.33
CA ILE A 121 -19.42 4.25 -8.66
C ILE A 121 -18.49 3.17 -9.21
N ALA A 122 -17.52 2.71 -8.41
CA ALA A 122 -16.61 1.64 -8.81
C ALA A 122 -17.36 0.36 -9.19
N TYR A 123 -18.35 -0.01 -8.37
CA TYR A 123 -19.18 -1.19 -8.64
C TYR A 123 -19.91 -1.10 -9.98
N GLN A 124 -20.45 0.07 -10.31
CA GLN A 124 -21.12 0.31 -11.60
C GLN A 124 -20.14 0.23 -12.79
N LEU A 125 -18.87 0.53 -12.56
CA LEU A 125 -17.78 0.43 -13.52
C LEU A 125 -17.06 -0.94 -13.50
N GLY A 126 -17.63 -1.94 -12.82
CA GLY A 126 -17.12 -3.31 -12.83
C GLY A 126 -16.09 -3.65 -11.75
N ILE A 127 -15.69 -2.71 -10.87
CA ILE A 127 -14.72 -2.95 -9.80
C ILE A 127 -15.41 -3.13 -8.44
N ARG A 128 -15.04 -4.20 -7.75
CA ARG A 128 -15.49 -4.48 -6.38
C ARG A 128 -14.37 -4.26 -5.40
N PHE A 129 -14.41 -3.15 -4.68
CA PHE A 129 -13.44 -2.88 -3.64
C PHE A 129 -13.68 -3.73 -2.36
N LYS A 130 -12.59 -4.27 -1.85
CA LYS A 130 -12.49 -4.79 -0.48
C LYS A 130 -12.06 -3.65 0.42
N VAL A 131 -12.99 -3.19 1.26
CA VAL A 131 -12.72 -2.08 2.17
C VAL A 131 -11.84 -2.58 3.32
N VAL A 132 -10.70 -1.92 3.48
CA VAL A 132 -9.76 -2.19 4.55
C VAL A 132 -10.25 -1.53 5.84
N PRO A 133 -10.20 -2.21 7.00
CA PRO A 133 -10.63 -1.63 8.26
C PRO A 133 -9.84 -0.37 8.61
N LYS A 134 -10.51 0.57 9.27
CA LYS A 134 -9.85 1.77 9.79
C LYS A 134 -9.00 1.40 10.99
N LEU A 135 -7.69 1.44 10.83
CA LEU A 135 -6.73 1.22 11.90
C LEU A 135 -5.96 2.51 12.21
N PRO A 136 -5.42 2.64 13.43
CA PRO A 136 -4.43 3.66 13.74
C PRO A 136 -3.25 3.60 12.75
N VAL A 137 -2.69 4.75 12.42
CA VAL A 137 -1.55 4.84 11.46
C VAL A 137 -0.39 3.95 11.89
N GLU A 138 -0.09 3.87 13.19
CA GLU A 138 0.99 3.06 13.74
C GLU A 138 0.79 1.56 13.52
N GLU A 139 -0.44 1.07 13.63
CA GLU A 139 -0.76 -0.34 13.34
C GLU A 139 -0.57 -0.65 11.86
N GLY A 140 -0.97 0.27 10.98
CA GLY A 140 -0.72 0.16 9.55
C GLY A 140 0.77 0.19 9.21
N ILE A 141 1.55 1.06 9.85
CA ILE A 141 3.02 1.09 9.70
C ILE A 141 3.62 -0.25 10.13
N HIS A 142 3.21 -0.77 11.28
CA HIS A 142 3.69 -2.09 11.75
C HIS A 142 3.34 -3.20 10.77
N ALA A 143 2.13 -3.19 10.21
CA ALA A 143 1.73 -4.17 9.19
C ALA A 143 2.65 -4.13 7.96
N VAL A 144 3.03 -2.93 7.49
CA VAL A 144 3.98 -2.77 6.36
C VAL A 144 5.38 -3.28 6.74
N THR A 145 5.89 -2.92 7.93
CA THR A 145 7.18 -3.41 8.44
C THR A 145 7.26 -4.93 8.38
N MET A 146 6.21 -5.61 8.85
CA MET A 146 6.14 -7.08 8.80
C MET A 146 6.03 -7.63 7.37
N LEU A 147 5.34 -6.91 6.49
CA LEU A 147 5.13 -7.34 5.11
C LEU A 147 6.40 -7.20 4.26
N LEU A 148 7.16 -6.12 4.42
CA LEU A 148 8.32 -5.78 3.58
C LEU A 148 9.33 -6.92 3.46
N SER A 149 9.54 -7.69 4.53
CA SER A 149 10.45 -8.85 4.53
C SER A 149 10.10 -9.92 3.47
N ARG A 150 8.87 -9.94 2.99
CA ARG A 150 8.32 -10.88 1.99
C ARG A 150 8.08 -10.20 0.64
N CYS A 151 8.32 -8.88 0.53
CA CYS A 151 8.10 -8.14 -0.71
C CYS A 151 9.27 -8.27 -1.66
N TRP A 152 8.93 -8.40 -2.93
CA TRP A 152 9.81 -8.19 -4.08
C TRP A 152 9.27 -7.01 -4.84
N ILE A 153 10.08 -6.00 -5.12
CA ILE A 153 9.62 -4.74 -5.71
C ILE A 153 10.33 -4.52 -7.04
N ASP A 154 9.53 -4.32 -8.09
CA ASP A 154 10.05 -4.08 -9.43
C ASP A 154 10.76 -2.73 -9.55
N THR A 155 11.99 -2.73 -10.06
CA THR A 155 12.79 -1.50 -10.22
C THR A 155 12.36 -0.67 -11.42
N ASP A 156 11.75 -1.29 -12.45
CA ASP A 156 11.44 -0.61 -13.69
C ASP A 156 10.14 0.21 -13.56
N HIS A 157 9.14 -0.32 -12.85
CA HIS A 157 7.80 0.28 -12.74
C HIS A 157 7.49 0.88 -11.36
N CYS A 158 8.26 0.56 -10.31
CA CYS A 158 7.96 0.97 -8.94
C CYS A 158 8.95 1.98 -8.35
N LYS A 159 9.71 2.70 -9.19
CA LYS A 159 10.74 3.66 -8.72
C LYS A 159 10.18 4.67 -7.70
N ASN A 160 9.07 5.31 -8.03
CA ASN A 160 8.46 6.32 -7.14
C ASN A 160 7.98 5.71 -5.81
N LEU A 161 7.45 4.48 -5.82
CA LEU A 161 7.09 3.75 -4.60
C LEU A 161 8.33 3.47 -3.74
N ILE A 162 9.42 2.98 -4.34
CA ILE A 162 10.67 2.70 -3.64
C ILE A 162 11.22 3.97 -3.00
N ASP A 163 11.25 5.07 -3.75
CA ASP A 163 11.71 6.36 -3.25
C ASP A 163 10.81 6.89 -2.13
N ALA A 164 9.49 6.73 -2.23
CA ALA A 164 8.55 7.10 -1.19
C ALA A 164 8.77 6.28 0.10
N LEU A 165 8.96 4.95 -0.01
CA LEU A 165 9.24 4.10 1.15
C LEU A 165 10.55 4.46 1.86
N ARG A 166 11.58 4.89 1.12
CA ARG A 166 12.84 5.40 1.69
C ARG A 166 12.67 6.73 2.41
N HIS A 167 11.79 7.61 1.88
CA HIS A 167 11.63 8.98 2.35
C HIS A 167 10.55 9.16 3.41
N TYR A 168 9.65 8.21 3.60
CA TYR A 168 8.59 8.31 4.60
C TYR A 168 9.14 8.38 6.01
N HIS A 169 8.95 9.53 6.68
CA HIS A 169 9.68 9.85 7.91
C HIS A 169 8.83 10.59 8.94
N ARG A 170 9.33 10.61 10.17
CA ARG A 170 8.80 11.43 11.27
C ARG A 170 9.67 12.66 11.47
N LYS A 171 9.04 13.81 11.66
CA LYS A 171 9.77 15.05 11.92
C LYS A 171 10.40 15.04 13.31
N TYR A 172 11.71 15.34 13.39
CA TYR A 172 12.38 15.56 14.64
C TYR A 172 12.01 16.93 15.22
N ILE A 173 11.81 17.00 16.55
CA ILE A 173 11.48 18.23 17.30
C ILE A 173 12.68 18.52 18.19
N ASP A 174 13.54 19.47 17.81
CA ASP A 174 14.74 19.85 18.56
C ASP A 174 14.45 20.23 20.00
N LYS A 175 13.35 20.98 20.22
CA LYS A 175 12.93 21.45 21.56
C LYS A 175 12.69 20.30 22.55
N ASN A 176 12.14 19.19 22.06
CA ASN A 176 11.78 18.06 22.90
C ASN A 176 12.78 16.90 22.74
N ARG A 177 13.77 17.01 21.84
CA ARG A 177 14.72 15.97 21.47
C ARG A 177 14.07 14.62 21.14
N MET A 178 12.94 14.66 20.41
CA MET A 178 12.16 13.47 20.05
C MET A 178 11.51 13.63 18.68
N PHE A 179 11.21 12.52 18.03
CA PHE A 179 10.41 12.49 16.81
C PHE A 179 8.92 12.68 17.12
N ARG A 180 8.18 13.30 16.19
CA ARG A 180 6.72 13.32 16.25
C ARG A 180 6.19 11.88 16.18
N SER A 181 5.07 11.62 16.86
CA SER A 181 4.39 10.31 16.75
C SER A 181 3.84 10.07 15.35
N LYS A 182 3.28 11.10 14.72
CA LYS A 182 2.73 11.00 13.37
C LYS A 182 3.79 11.25 12.30
N PRO A 183 3.76 10.48 11.19
CA PRO A 183 4.58 10.76 10.01
C PRO A 183 4.33 12.16 9.46
N VAL A 184 5.30 12.67 8.70
CA VAL A 184 5.11 13.90 7.91
C VAL A 184 4.16 13.58 6.77
N HIS A 185 3.20 14.47 6.52
CA HIS A 185 2.35 14.39 5.35
C HIS A 185 2.99 15.19 4.22
N ASP A 186 3.62 14.48 3.30
CA ASP A 186 4.30 15.01 2.13
C ASP A 186 4.08 14.09 0.91
N TRP A 187 4.83 14.29 -0.15
CA TRP A 187 4.73 13.51 -1.38
C TRP A 187 4.87 11.98 -1.16
N SER A 188 5.62 11.54 -0.14
CA SER A 188 5.85 10.12 0.14
C SER A 188 4.66 9.44 0.83
N SER A 189 3.74 10.22 1.40
CA SER A 189 2.66 9.69 2.25
C SER A 189 1.64 8.88 1.47
N HIS A 190 1.26 9.29 0.25
CA HIS A 190 0.24 8.59 -0.53
C HIS A 190 0.65 7.17 -0.93
N ALA A 191 1.88 7.00 -1.41
CA ALA A 191 2.43 5.69 -1.72
C ALA A 191 2.50 4.78 -0.48
N CYS A 192 2.93 5.35 0.67
CA CYS A 192 3.00 4.62 1.93
C CYS A 192 1.63 4.30 2.51
N ASP A 193 0.61 5.11 2.26
CA ASP A 193 -0.76 4.85 2.65
C ASP A 193 -1.35 3.71 1.80
N ALA A 194 -1.14 3.71 0.48
CA ALA A 194 -1.49 2.58 -0.38
C ALA A 194 -0.80 1.28 0.08
N MET A 195 0.49 1.35 0.49
CA MET A 195 1.22 0.22 1.03
C MET A 195 0.63 -0.28 2.37
N ARG A 196 0.14 0.62 3.24
CA ARG A 196 -0.58 0.25 4.47
C ARG A 196 -1.88 -0.48 4.16
N TYR A 197 -2.66 -0.02 3.17
CA TYR A 197 -3.89 -0.69 2.76
C TYR A 197 -3.63 -2.06 2.14
N LEU A 198 -2.53 -2.21 1.38
CA LEU A 198 -2.06 -3.53 0.92
C LEU A 198 -1.78 -4.46 2.10
N ALA A 199 -0.96 -4.01 3.06
CA ALA A 199 -0.53 -4.83 4.19
C ALA A 199 -1.70 -5.28 5.07
N VAL A 200 -2.58 -4.34 5.45
CA VAL A 200 -3.76 -4.62 6.27
C VAL A 200 -4.77 -5.49 5.51
N GLY A 201 -5.00 -5.22 4.22
CA GLY A 201 -5.90 -6.01 3.38
C GLY A 201 -5.49 -7.49 3.27
N LEU A 202 -4.18 -7.76 3.17
CA LEU A 202 -3.66 -9.13 3.17
C LEU A 202 -3.79 -9.81 4.55
N GLN A 203 -3.62 -9.09 5.65
CA GLN A 203 -3.85 -9.64 7.00
C GLN A 203 -5.30 -10.06 7.20
N GLU A 204 -6.26 -9.24 6.78
CA GLU A 204 -7.70 -9.55 6.84
C GLU A 204 -8.07 -10.81 6.08
N ILE A 205 -7.52 -11.00 4.87
CA ILE A 205 -7.77 -12.23 4.10
C ILE A 205 -7.24 -13.45 4.85
N ASN A 206 -6.03 -13.38 5.37
CA ASN A 206 -5.41 -14.49 6.07
C ASN A 206 -6.20 -14.85 7.35
N THR A 207 -6.63 -13.85 8.12
CA THR A 207 -7.42 -14.04 9.33
C THR A 207 -8.76 -14.70 9.03
N ARG A 208 -9.45 -14.30 7.95
CA ARG A 208 -10.73 -14.91 7.54
C ARG A 208 -10.57 -16.35 7.05
N GLN A 209 -9.47 -16.69 6.42
CA GLN A 209 -9.19 -18.07 5.96
C GLN A 209 -8.83 -19.01 7.13
N THR A 210 -8.24 -18.48 8.19
CA THR A 210 -7.85 -19.27 9.38
C THR A 210 -8.94 -19.33 10.45
N ALA A 211 -9.98 -18.50 10.37
CA ALA A 211 -11.11 -18.57 11.30
C ALA A 211 -11.84 -19.91 11.12
N PRO A 212 -12.07 -20.69 12.19
CA PRO A 212 -12.84 -21.92 12.09
C PRO A 212 -14.24 -21.60 11.55
N GLN A 213 -14.64 -22.28 10.48
CA GLN A 213 -16.02 -22.19 9.99
C GLN A 213 -16.92 -22.66 11.13
N SER A 214 -17.77 -21.78 11.66
CA SER A 214 -18.80 -22.18 12.60
C SER A 214 -19.67 -23.21 11.89
N ILE A 215 -19.62 -24.44 12.36
CA ILE A 215 -20.55 -25.49 11.95
C ILE A 215 -21.92 -24.96 12.34
N ALA A 216 -22.71 -24.54 11.36
CA ALA A 216 -24.13 -24.26 11.59
C ALA A 216 -24.77 -25.51 12.17
N ASP A 217 -25.19 -25.40 13.42
CA ASP A 217 -25.86 -26.47 14.14
C ASP A 217 -27.17 -26.76 13.43
N ASN A 218 -27.14 -27.80 12.59
CA ASN A 218 -28.29 -28.29 11.89
C ASN A 218 -29.03 -29.20 12.88
N SER A 219 -29.62 -28.59 13.93
CA SER A 219 -30.56 -29.26 14.79
C SER A 219 -31.82 -29.58 13.99
N TYR A 220 -31.86 -30.74 13.36
CA TYR A 220 -33.08 -31.35 12.86
C TYR A 220 -34.04 -31.53 14.03
N ARG A 221 -35.09 -30.70 14.10
CA ARG A 221 -36.29 -31.03 14.85
C ARG A 221 -36.97 -32.20 14.17
N ILE A 222 -36.83 -33.37 14.75
CA ILE A 222 -37.72 -34.52 14.47
C ILE A 222 -39.03 -34.24 15.21
N ILE A 223 -40.12 -34.18 14.48
CA ILE A 223 -41.50 -34.24 14.99
C ILE A 223 -41.92 -35.69 14.96
#